data_25c97a759bcdd14233c083d3a07fcd3a
#
_entry.id   25c97a759bcdd14233c083d3a07fcd3a
#
_cell.length_a   1.000
_cell.length_b   1.000
_cell.length_c   1.000
_cell.angle_alpha   90.00
_cell.angle_beta   90.00
_cell.angle_gamma   90.00
#
_symmetry.space_group_name_H-M   'P 1'
#
loop_
_entity.id
_entity.type
_entity.pdbx_description
1 polymer ?
#
loop_
_entity_poly.entity_id
_entity_poly.type
_entity_poly.pdbx_seq_one_letter_code
_entity_poly.pdbx_strand_id
1 'polypeptide(L)'
;MGDILEKAKEHFKAIDRKLSEVPEWGITVYAKPLTLADKRILTRNTKPDDVTLFADVLILKAEDKEGKKLYSLEDKQTLMRSVDPEVVARVAQDILSVIPVEDWLKKNQD
;
A
#
# COMPACT_ATOMS: atom_id res chain seq x y z
N MET A 1 -1.79 29.08 -12.29
CA MET A 1 -2.36 27.73 -12.17
C MET A 1 -1.32 26.64 -12.12
N GLY A 2 -0.31 26.71 -13.00
CA GLY A 2 0.76 25.73 -13.01
C GLY A 2 1.50 25.63 -11.70
N ASP A 3 1.68 26.75 -11.00
CA ASP A 3 2.45 26.79 -9.76
C ASP A 3 1.84 25.94 -8.67
N ILE A 4 0.53 25.95 -8.52
CA ILE A 4 -0.15 25.21 -7.48
C ILE A 4 -0.06 23.71 -7.77
N LEU A 5 -0.25 23.33 -9.01
CA LEU A 5 -0.14 21.93 -9.41
C LEU A 5 1.29 21.41 -9.24
N GLU A 6 2.27 22.24 -9.60
CA GLU A 6 3.68 21.86 -9.44
C GLU A 6 4.03 21.69 -7.95
N LYS A 7 3.53 22.56 -7.09
CA LYS A 7 3.74 22.42 -5.65
C LYS A 7 3.13 21.15 -5.12
N ALA A 8 1.95 20.78 -5.60
CA ALA A 8 1.30 19.54 -5.20
C ALA A 8 2.13 18.33 -5.62
N LYS A 9 2.67 18.36 -6.83
CA LYS A 9 3.51 17.27 -7.33
C LYS A 9 4.80 17.16 -6.53
N GLU A 10 5.43 18.28 -6.22
CA GLU A 10 6.66 18.28 -5.43
C GLU A 10 6.41 17.77 -4.03
N HIS A 11 5.31 18.17 -3.43
CA HIS A 11 4.91 17.67 -2.11
C HIS A 11 4.76 16.16 -2.13
N PHE A 12 4.11 15.62 -3.15
CA PHE A 12 3.91 14.18 -3.25
C PHE A 12 5.24 13.45 -3.42
N LYS A 13 6.14 13.99 -4.25
CA LYS A 13 7.44 13.37 -4.47
C LYS A 13 8.30 13.35 -3.19
N ALA A 14 8.06 14.29 -2.30
CA ALA A 14 8.81 14.38 -1.04
C ALA A 14 8.33 13.38 0.01
N ILE A 15 7.18 12.77 -0.20
CA ILE A 15 6.67 11.75 0.73
C ILE A 15 7.49 10.48 0.55
N ASP A 16 8.08 10.00 1.63
CA ASP A 16 8.89 8.80 1.60
C ASP A 16 8.04 7.56 1.32
N ARG A 17 8.68 6.56 0.74
CA ARG A 17 8.04 5.25 0.57
C ARG A 17 7.74 4.67 1.94
N LYS A 18 6.66 3.90 2.00
CA LYS A 18 6.33 3.15 3.21
C LYS A 18 7.13 1.87 3.24
N LEU A 19 7.44 1.44 4.44
CA LEU A 19 8.21 0.22 4.69
C LEU A 19 7.36 -0.73 5.51
N SER A 20 7.39 -1.99 5.13
CA SER A 20 6.75 -3.05 5.92
C SER A 20 7.75 -4.18 6.05
N GLU A 21 8.23 -4.40 7.27
CA GLU A 21 9.14 -5.51 7.52
C GLU A 21 8.37 -6.80 7.61
N VAL A 22 8.81 -7.80 6.86
CA VAL A 22 8.15 -9.10 6.81
C VAL A 22 9.17 -10.18 7.14
N PRO A 23 9.49 -10.33 8.44
CA PRO A 23 10.48 -11.34 8.85
C PRO A 23 10.04 -12.75 8.49
N GLU A 24 8.74 -13.00 8.46
CA GLU A 24 8.20 -14.30 8.07
C GLU A 24 8.62 -14.70 6.65
N TRP A 25 8.85 -13.70 5.79
CA TRP A 25 9.27 -13.93 4.40
C TRP A 25 10.73 -13.55 4.18
N GLY A 26 11.40 -13.05 5.22
CA GLY A 26 12.80 -12.65 5.11
C GLY A 26 13.03 -11.44 4.23
N ILE A 27 12.04 -10.56 4.09
CA ILE A 27 12.14 -9.38 3.22
C ILE A 27 11.55 -8.16 3.89
N THR A 28 11.86 -7.00 3.31
CA THR A 28 11.18 -5.76 3.62
C THR A 28 10.45 -5.32 2.35
N VAL A 29 9.17 -5.01 2.49
CA VAL A 29 8.35 -4.55 1.38
C VAL A 29 8.35 -3.02 1.39
N TYR A 30 8.55 -2.44 0.22
CA TYR A 30 8.52 -0.99 0.03
C TYR A 30 7.31 -0.64 -0.82
N ALA A 31 6.73 0.53 -0.57
CA ALA A 31 5.58 0.98 -1.36
C ALA A 31 5.58 2.50 -1.46
N LYS A 32 5.43 2.99 -2.67
CA LYS A 32 5.23 4.42 -2.89
C LYS A 32 3.86 4.82 -2.36
N PRO A 33 3.70 6.10 -1.95
CA PRO A 33 2.39 6.57 -1.47
C PRO A 33 1.30 6.32 -2.52
N LEU A 34 0.09 6.09 -2.04
CA LEU A 34 -1.06 5.86 -2.92
C LEU A 34 -1.47 7.15 -3.62
N THR A 35 -1.77 7.03 -4.90
CA THR A 35 -2.37 8.12 -5.66
C THR A 35 -3.89 7.92 -5.69
N LEU A 36 -4.61 8.94 -6.16
CA LEU A 36 -6.06 8.80 -6.38
C LEU A 36 -6.34 7.73 -7.42
N ALA A 37 -5.47 7.63 -8.43
CA ALA A 37 -5.60 6.59 -9.46
C ALA A 37 -5.45 5.19 -8.84
N ASP A 38 -4.51 5.03 -7.92
CA ASP A 38 -4.34 3.76 -7.21
C ASP A 38 -5.59 3.39 -6.44
N LYS A 39 -6.15 4.36 -5.71
CA LYS A 39 -7.38 4.11 -4.93
C LYS A 39 -8.53 3.72 -5.83
N ARG A 40 -8.64 4.35 -6.98
CA ARG A 40 -9.68 4.01 -7.95
C ARG A 40 -9.54 2.58 -8.45
N ILE A 41 -8.32 2.17 -8.76
CA ILE A 41 -8.06 0.81 -9.22
C ILE A 41 -8.42 -0.18 -8.13
N LEU A 42 -8.01 0.08 -6.90
CA LEU A 42 -8.24 -0.84 -5.78
C LEU A 42 -9.72 -0.98 -5.43
N THR A 43 -10.50 0.08 -5.60
CA THR A 43 -11.92 0.06 -5.23
C THR A 43 -12.86 -0.33 -6.37
N ARG A 44 -12.35 -0.37 -7.61
CA ARG A 44 -13.19 -0.63 -8.78
C ARG A 44 -13.86 -2.00 -8.74
N ASN A 45 -13.11 -3.02 -8.38
CA ASN A 45 -13.57 -4.40 -8.46
C ASN A 45 -13.70 -5.07 -7.11
N THR A 46 -13.49 -4.34 -6.02
CA THR A 46 -13.50 -4.93 -4.68
C THR A 46 -14.39 -4.10 -3.76
N LYS A 47 -15.13 -4.81 -2.92
CA LYS A 47 -15.93 -4.16 -1.89
C LYS A 47 -15.00 -3.81 -0.72
N PRO A 48 -15.33 -2.78 0.07
CA PRO A 48 -14.45 -2.34 1.15
C PRO A 48 -14.08 -3.42 2.17
N ASP A 49 -14.94 -4.39 2.37
CA ASP A 49 -14.72 -5.47 3.33
C ASP A 49 -14.23 -6.77 2.68
N ASP A 50 -13.90 -6.72 1.39
CA ASP A 50 -13.46 -7.89 0.66
C ASP A 50 -11.97 -8.11 0.89
N VAL A 51 -11.62 -9.27 1.44
CA VAL A 51 -10.22 -9.61 1.71
C VAL A 51 -9.36 -9.67 0.44
N THR A 52 -9.99 -9.80 -0.72
CA THR A 52 -9.31 -9.77 -2.01
C THR A 52 -8.55 -8.45 -2.19
N LEU A 53 -9.05 -7.39 -1.57
CA LEU A 53 -8.38 -6.08 -1.61
C LEU A 53 -6.94 -6.17 -1.13
N PHE A 54 -6.69 -6.97 -0.10
CA PHE A 54 -5.32 -7.09 0.44
C PHE A 54 -4.36 -7.64 -0.61
N ALA A 55 -4.77 -8.67 -1.34
CA ALA A 55 -3.94 -9.22 -2.41
C ALA A 55 -3.73 -8.18 -3.52
N ASP A 56 -4.78 -7.46 -3.87
CA ASP A 56 -4.70 -6.44 -4.91
C ASP A 56 -3.74 -5.32 -4.53
N VAL A 57 -3.71 -4.93 -3.26
CA VAL A 57 -2.78 -3.91 -2.78
C VAL A 57 -1.34 -4.35 -2.96
N LEU A 58 -1.03 -5.59 -2.60
CA LEU A 58 0.32 -6.10 -2.77
C LEU A 58 0.73 -6.15 -4.24
N ILE A 59 -0.17 -6.61 -5.09
CA ILE A 59 0.10 -6.70 -6.52
C ILE A 59 0.36 -5.32 -7.12
N LEU A 60 -0.41 -4.34 -6.71
CA LEU A 60 -0.31 -2.98 -7.26
C LEU A 60 0.89 -2.21 -6.71
N LYS A 61 1.19 -2.35 -5.43
CA LYS A 61 2.10 -1.44 -4.75
C LYS A 61 3.36 -2.05 -4.16
N ALA A 62 3.39 -3.34 -3.85
CA ALA A 62 4.54 -3.94 -3.18
C ALA A 62 5.76 -3.95 -4.10
N GLU A 63 6.87 -3.41 -3.60
CA GLU A 63 8.13 -3.29 -4.36
C GLU A 63 9.31 -3.72 -3.48
N ASP A 64 10.43 -4.02 -4.13
CA ASP A 64 11.67 -4.21 -3.41
C ASP A 64 12.37 -2.86 -3.20
N LYS A 65 13.54 -2.90 -2.61
CA LYS A 65 14.30 -1.67 -2.29
C LYS A 65 14.61 -0.86 -3.54
N GLU A 66 14.82 -1.53 -4.67
CA GLU A 66 15.15 -0.88 -5.94
C GLU A 66 13.90 -0.41 -6.70
N GLY A 67 12.73 -0.64 -6.17
CA GLY A 67 11.49 -0.21 -6.81
C GLY A 67 10.91 -1.21 -7.80
N LYS A 68 11.40 -2.44 -7.82
CA LYS A 68 10.83 -3.48 -8.66
C LYS A 68 9.62 -4.10 -7.99
N LYS A 69 8.58 -4.31 -8.74
CA LYS A 69 7.38 -4.95 -8.20
C LYS A 69 7.67 -6.38 -7.79
N LEU A 70 7.18 -6.73 -6.61
CA LEU A 70 7.36 -8.07 -6.06
C LEU A 70 6.34 -9.07 -6.57
N TYR A 71 5.16 -8.60 -6.94
CA TYR A 71 4.05 -9.46 -7.36
C TYR A 71 3.43 -8.94 -8.64
N SER A 72 2.84 -9.86 -9.39
CA SER A 72 2.07 -9.54 -10.59
C SER A 72 0.66 -10.08 -10.44
N LEU A 73 -0.20 -9.75 -11.38
CA LEU A 73 -1.58 -10.23 -11.37
C LEU A 73 -1.64 -11.76 -11.38
N GLU A 74 -0.64 -12.40 -11.99
CA GLU A 74 -0.58 -13.87 -12.03
C GLU A 74 -0.41 -14.47 -10.63
N ASP A 75 0.12 -13.72 -9.68
CA ASP A 75 0.36 -14.20 -8.32
C ASP A 75 -0.88 -14.12 -7.44
N LYS A 76 -1.97 -13.54 -7.92
CA LYS A 76 -3.16 -13.29 -7.10
C LYS A 76 -3.70 -14.56 -6.46
N GLN A 77 -3.82 -15.64 -7.23
CA GLN A 77 -4.35 -16.90 -6.69
C GLN A 77 -3.45 -17.45 -5.60
N THR A 78 -2.14 -17.37 -5.78
CA THR A 78 -1.20 -17.83 -4.78
C THR A 78 -1.31 -17.00 -3.49
N LEU A 79 -1.42 -15.68 -3.63
CA LEU A 79 -1.60 -14.79 -2.47
C LEU A 79 -2.90 -15.07 -1.73
N MET A 80 -3.95 -15.45 -2.47
CA MET A 80 -5.24 -15.74 -1.86
C MET A 80 -5.30 -17.10 -1.19
N ARG A 81 -4.53 -18.08 -1.66
CA ARG A 81 -4.71 -19.47 -1.25
C ARG A 81 -3.54 -20.12 -0.55
N SER A 82 -2.33 -19.62 -0.77
CA SER A 82 -1.13 -20.35 -0.35
C SER A 82 -0.19 -19.52 0.53
N VAL A 83 -0.65 -18.38 1.01
CA VAL A 83 0.16 -17.46 1.80
C VAL A 83 -0.60 -17.12 3.08
N ASP A 84 0.15 -16.86 4.16
CA ASP A 84 -0.46 -16.52 5.44
C ASP A 84 -1.30 -15.25 5.31
N PRO A 85 -2.61 -15.34 5.53
CA PRO A 85 -3.50 -14.18 5.37
C PRO A 85 -3.20 -13.07 6.37
N GLU A 86 -2.69 -13.37 7.54
CA GLU A 86 -2.36 -12.34 8.52
C GLU A 86 -1.19 -11.49 8.04
N VAL A 87 -0.21 -12.11 7.41
CA VAL A 87 0.93 -11.39 6.86
C VAL A 87 0.49 -10.52 5.70
N VAL A 88 -0.30 -11.08 4.78
CA VAL A 88 -0.81 -10.32 3.64
C VAL A 88 -1.62 -9.11 4.12
N ALA A 89 -2.51 -9.31 5.09
CA ALA A 89 -3.32 -8.23 5.63
C ALA A 89 -2.47 -7.15 6.30
N ARG A 90 -1.47 -7.56 7.07
CA ARG A 90 -0.58 -6.61 7.75
C ARG A 90 0.18 -5.75 6.75
N VAL A 91 0.77 -6.37 5.75
CA VAL A 91 1.53 -5.65 4.73
C VAL A 91 0.61 -4.72 3.95
N ALA A 92 -0.57 -5.20 3.56
CA ALA A 92 -1.53 -4.38 2.83
C ALA A 92 -1.97 -3.17 3.66
N GLN A 93 -2.23 -3.38 4.94
CA GLN A 93 -2.63 -2.28 5.82
C GLN A 93 -1.51 -1.25 5.98
N ASP A 94 -0.27 -1.72 6.08
CA ASP A 94 0.88 -0.82 6.13
C ASP A 94 0.95 0.05 4.87
N ILE A 95 0.70 -0.55 3.72
CA ILE A 95 0.73 0.18 2.45
C ILE A 95 -0.43 1.17 2.36
N LEU A 96 -1.62 0.75 2.80
CA LEU A 96 -2.81 1.60 2.71
C LEU A 96 -2.80 2.75 3.70
N SER A 97 -2.08 2.61 4.80
CA SER A 97 -2.09 3.61 5.86
C SER A 97 -1.28 4.84 5.45
N VAL A 98 -1.96 5.95 5.28
CA VAL A 98 -1.29 7.23 5.00
C VAL A 98 -0.81 7.85 6.31
N ILE A 99 -1.69 7.81 7.30
CA ILE A 99 -1.37 8.27 8.66
C ILE A 99 -1.72 7.11 9.58
N PRO A 100 -0.77 6.65 10.41
CA PRO A 100 -1.10 5.61 11.37
C PRO A 100 -2.30 6.02 12.20
N VAL A 101 -3.22 5.09 12.39
CA VAL A 101 -4.44 5.36 13.15
C VAL A 101 -4.11 5.92 14.52
N GLU A 102 -3.06 5.40 15.14
CA GLU A 102 -2.62 5.85 16.45
C GLU A 102 -2.26 7.33 16.45
N ASP A 103 -1.54 7.78 15.43
CA ASP A 103 -1.15 9.18 15.33
C ASP A 103 -2.36 10.08 15.10
N TRP A 104 -3.29 9.60 14.30
CA TRP A 104 -4.53 10.33 14.04
C TRP A 104 -5.34 10.49 15.32
N LEU A 105 -5.45 9.40 16.08
CA LEU A 105 -6.18 9.45 17.36
C LEU A 105 -5.54 10.41 18.34
N LYS A 106 -4.21 10.43 18.42
CA LYS A 106 -3.51 11.34 19.30
C LYS A 106 -3.79 12.80 18.96
N LYS A 107 -3.80 13.12 17.67
CA LYS A 107 -4.08 14.49 17.24
C LYS A 107 -5.49 14.92 17.54
N ASN A 108 -6.42 14.00 17.61
CA ASN A 108 -7.83 14.31 17.76
C ASN A 108 -8.34 14.14 19.19
N GLN A 109 -7.47 13.71 20.10
CA GLN A 109 -7.85 13.55 21.50
C GLN A 109 -7.68 14.83 22.30
N ASP A 110 -6.98 15.80 21.76
CA ASP A 110 -6.80 17.08 22.40
C ASP A 110 -7.79 18.09 21.87
#